data_10044f7f91643964516d3939e69f423a
#
_entry.id   10044f7f91643964516d3939e69f423a
#
_cell.length_a   1.000
_cell.length_b   1.000
_cell.length_c   1.000
_cell.angle_alpha   90.00
_cell.angle_beta   90.00
_cell.angle_gamma   90.00
#
_symmetry.space_group_name_H-M   'P 1'
#
loop_
_entity.id
_entity.type
_entity.pdbx_description
1 polymer ?
#
loop_
_entity_poly.entity_id
_entity_poly.type
_entity_poly.pdbx_seq_one_letter_code
_entity_poly.pdbx_strand_id
1 'polypeptide(L)'
;TFEPDETPSVVASGLLEFCEGESVTLTSSSAAGYEWSNGESTQSIEVTESGTYSVTVAGVCQDFTSQMVIVDVIPAPAAPVAEGDVIPAPGVATLTAVGNNLRWYDVPVGGTILEEGTIYAPFINETTSFYVEEAELTGGEIYFGGKEDNSGTGAFHNNSTYFQIFDAYEEMIIKSVKVYASGAGNRTIRVTGPNNTPILAEGTFNLPDGESVVNLNFTVPAGNNLEIKTTGNPQLYRNANNSGVSYPYLLGDMGAITSTNIQGGNQYTYYYFFYNWEVQRPISGCVSPRTEVVAAIDTATSIAQYNKHEEISIFPVPAVDNLNVIFHFTGNYDLQLLDVTGKQVYATQSVAAEGTMLTINVKGMHSGLYFVKVISGDKAITRKVVVR
;
A
#
# COMPACT_ATOMS: atom_id res chain seq x y z
N THR A 1 -9.21 29.72 41.22
CA THR A 1 -10.34 28.80 41.22
C THR A 1 -11.20 29.12 40.01
N PHE A 2 -11.17 28.25 39.06
CA PHE A 2 -11.99 28.34 37.86
C PHE A 2 -13.27 27.56 38.16
N GLU A 3 -14.40 28.19 38.05
CA GLU A 3 -15.69 27.57 38.21
C GLU A 3 -16.39 27.62 36.84
N PRO A 4 -16.57 26.50 36.16
CA PRO A 4 -17.32 26.51 34.93
C PRO A 4 -18.82 26.51 35.27
N ASP A 5 -19.47 27.61 35.07
CA ASP A 5 -20.93 27.67 34.91
C ASP A 5 -21.32 27.43 33.43
N GLU A 6 -20.45 26.78 32.68
CA GLU A 6 -20.63 26.56 31.25
C GLU A 6 -20.50 25.07 30.91
N THR A 7 -21.34 24.63 29.98
CA THR A 7 -21.25 23.28 29.41
C THR A 7 -19.83 23.05 28.84
N PRO A 8 -19.13 21.97 29.25
CA PRO A 8 -17.79 21.69 28.75
C PRO A 8 -17.80 21.42 27.24
N SER A 9 -16.78 21.93 26.56
CA SER A 9 -16.53 21.60 25.18
C SER A 9 -15.54 20.45 25.10
N VAL A 10 -15.69 19.59 24.07
CA VAL A 10 -14.76 18.49 23.79
C VAL A 10 -14.13 18.75 22.43
N VAL A 11 -12.79 18.60 22.37
CA VAL A 11 -12.00 18.71 21.15
C VAL A 11 -11.31 17.37 20.90
N ALA A 12 -11.40 16.88 19.67
CA ALA A 12 -10.69 15.68 19.22
C ALA A 12 -9.33 16.04 18.63
N SER A 13 -8.32 15.21 18.83
CA SER A 13 -6.97 15.36 18.26
C SER A 13 -6.89 14.99 16.78
N GLY A 14 -7.89 14.31 16.24
CA GLY A 14 -7.91 13.78 14.87
C GLY A 14 -9.33 13.47 14.43
N LEU A 15 -9.42 12.60 13.41
CA LEU A 15 -10.70 12.12 12.89
C LEU A 15 -11.44 11.30 13.96
N LEU A 16 -12.76 11.36 13.95
CA LEU A 16 -13.62 10.56 14.83
C LEU A 16 -14.02 9.21 14.19
N GLU A 17 -13.65 9.01 12.94
CA GLU A 17 -13.74 7.74 12.23
C GLU A 17 -12.31 7.33 11.85
N PHE A 18 -11.87 6.14 12.28
CA PHE A 18 -10.52 5.61 12.07
C PHE A 18 -10.51 4.09 12.12
N CYS A 19 -9.39 3.49 11.68
CA CYS A 19 -9.26 2.03 11.63
C CYS A 19 -8.94 1.41 12.99
N GLU A 20 -9.39 0.18 13.20
CA GLU A 20 -8.98 -0.64 14.34
C GLU A 20 -7.45 -0.67 14.50
N GLY A 21 -6.97 -0.43 15.71
CA GLY A 21 -5.55 -0.29 16.03
C GLY A 21 -5.04 1.15 16.06
N GLU A 22 -5.85 2.11 15.63
CA GLU A 22 -5.60 3.55 15.80
C GLU A 22 -6.34 4.10 17.02
N SER A 23 -6.14 5.38 17.33
CA SER A 23 -6.79 6.05 18.45
C SER A 23 -7.02 7.53 18.19
N VAL A 24 -7.98 8.10 18.89
CA VAL A 24 -8.21 9.54 18.97
C VAL A 24 -8.22 10.00 20.43
N THR A 25 -7.57 11.13 20.71
CA THR A 25 -7.63 11.76 22.02
C THR A 25 -8.77 12.77 22.06
N LEU A 26 -9.69 12.59 23.00
CA LEU A 26 -10.73 13.57 23.32
C LEU A 26 -10.30 14.39 24.51
N THR A 27 -10.32 15.71 24.38
CA THR A 27 -9.91 16.65 25.44
C THR A 27 -11.04 17.58 25.80
N SER A 28 -11.39 17.62 27.07
CA SER A 28 -12.38 18.54 27.64
C SER A 28 -11.77 19.93 27.88
N SER A 29 -12.59 20.97 27.81
CA SER A 29 -12.26 22.27 28.35
C SER A 29 -11.85 22.16 29.82
N SER A 30 -11.08 23.16 30.33
CA SER A 30 -10.55 23.11 31.70
C SER A 30 -11.66 23.12 32.76
N ALA A 31 -11.55 22.22 33.73
CA ALA A 31 -12.47 22.10 34.88
C ALA A 31 -11.72 21.60 36.14
N ALA A 32 -12.40 21.61 37.29
CA ALA A 32 -11.84 21.12 38.55
C ALA A 32 -11.83 19.58 38.66
N GLY A 33 -12.66 18.90 37.90
CA GLY A 33 -12.76 17.45 37.84
C GLY A 33 -13.54 17.02 36.63
N TYR A 34 -13.36 15.78 36.20
CA TYR A 34 -13.94 15.20 34.99
C TYR A 34 -14.53 13.82 35.30
N GLU A 35 -15.65 13.51 34.69
CA GLU A 35 -16.23 12.17 34.66
C GLU A 35 -16.72 11.89 33.23
N TRP A 36 -15.98 11.03 32.51
CA TRP A 36 -16.36 10.65 31.17
C TRP A 36 -17.37 9.50 31.18
N SER A 37 -18.15 9.39 30.13
CA SER A 37 -19.15 8.32 29.98
C SER A 37 -18.57 6.91 30.00
N ASN A 38 -17.27 6.74 29.72
CA ASN A 38 -16.54 5.47 29.82
C ASN A 38 -15.93 5.22 31.22
N GLY A 39 -16.13 6.13 32.16
CA GLY A 39 -15.67 6.03 33.56
C GLY A 39 -14.28 6.63 33.82
N GLU A 40 -13.61 7.21 32.81
CA GLU A 40 -12.37 7.92 33.02
C GLU A 40 -12.58 9.29 33.65
N SER A 41 -11.56 9.80 34.38
CA SER A 41 -11.66 11.04 35.18
C SER A 41 -10.54 12.04 34.88
N THR A 42 -9.84 11.90 33.78
CA THR A 42 -8.80 12.80 33.31
C THR A 42 -9.33 13.85 32.35
N GLN A 43 -8.64 14.97 32.19
CA GLN A 43 -9.04 16.01 31.24
C GLN A 43 -9.11 15.48 29.80
N SER A 44 -8.21 14.55 29.44
CA SER A 44 -8.15 13.95 28.12
C SER A 44 -8.24 12.43 28.25
N ILE A 45 -8.95 11.79 27.35
CA ILE A 45 -9.05 10.33 27.24
C ILE A 45 -8.58 9.89 25.86
N GLU A 46 -7.96 8.71 25.78
CA GLU A 46 -7.65 8.05 24.54
C GLU A 46 -8.75 7.06 24.19
N VAL A 47 -9.32 7.19 23.01
CA VAL A 47 -10.44 6.37 22.56
C VAL A 47 -9.97 5.47 21.43
N THR A 48 -10.19 4.15 21.58
CA THR A 48 -9.82 3.09 20.64
C THR A 48 -11.01 2.22 20.21
N GLU A 49 -12.20 2.50 20.72
CA GLU A 49 -13.40 1.71 20.45
C GLU A 49 -14.55 2.61 19.99
N SER A 50 -15.40 2.06 19.10
CA SER A 50 -16.63 2.75 18.69
C SER A 50 -17.53 3.03 19.88
N GLY A 51 -18.06 4.23 19.95
CA GLY A 51 -18.94 4.61 21.05
C GLY A 51 -19.38 6.05 21.01
N THR A 52 -20.18 6.40 22.02
CA THR A 52 -20.62 7.77 22.25
C THR A 52 -20.01 8.26 23.56
N TYR A 53 -19.22 9.30 23.47
CA TYR A 53 -18.44 9.83 24.57
C TYR A 53 -18.97 11.21 24.97
N SER A 54 -19.10 11.44 26.27
CA SER A 54 -19.39 12.74 26.85
C SER A 54 -18.65 12.89 28.17
N VAL A 55 -18.38 14.11 28.57
CA VAL A 55 -17.74 14.41 29.84
C VAL A 55 -18.68 15.26 30.72
N THR A 56 -18.76 14.89 31.98
CA THR A 56 -19.44 15.66 33.01
C THR A 56 -18.42 16.35 33.89
N VAL A 57 -18.59 17.62 34.14
CA VAL A 57 -17.76 18.43 35.05
C VAL A 57 -18.61 18.99 36.19
N ALA A 58 -18.07 18.99 37.40
CA ALA A 58 -18.73 19.53 38.54
C ALA A 58 -18.76 21.06 38.49
N GLY A 59 -19.94 21.64 38.57
CA GLY A 59 -20.14 23.06 38.74
C GLY A 59 -20.47 23.41 40.23
N VAL A 60 -20.69 24.70 40.51
CA VAL A 60 -20.94 25.18 41.89
C VAL A 60 -22.28 24.73 42.43
N CYS A 61 -23.28 24.70 41.58
CA CYS A 61 -24.66 24.36 41.97
C CYS A 61 -25.21 23.09 41.29
N GLN A 62 -24.63 22.70 40.16
CA GLN A 62 -25.02 21.52 39.40
C GLN A 62 -23.87 21.07 38.51
N ASP A 63 -23.94 19.84 38.06
CA ASP A 63 -23.01 19.28 37.09
C ASP A 63 -23.42 19.66 35.67
N PHE A 64 -22.42 19.81 34.80
CA PHE A 64 -22.59 20.13 33.36
C PHE A 64 -22.02 19.03 32.51
N THR A 65 -22.81 18.53 31.56
CA THR A 65 -22.37 17.48 30.62
C THR A 65 -22.18 18.06 29.21
N SER A 66 -21.09 17.68 28.55
CA SER A 66 -20.80 18.07 27.18
C SER A 66 -21.82 17.54 26.19
N GLN A 67 -21.79 18.04 24.97
CA GLN A 67 -22.41 17.36 23.85
C GLN A 67 -21.73 15.99 23.63
N MET A 68 -22.50 15.05 23.09
CA MET A 68 -22.01 13.71 22.76
C MET A 68 -21.08 13.77 21.56
N VAL A 69 -19.94 13.09 21.66
CA VAL A 69 -19.00 12.85 20.56
C VAL A 69 -19.15 11.39 20.15
N ILE A 70 -19.50 11.16 18.90
CA ILE A 70 -19.59 9.81 18.32
C ILE A 70 -18.24 9.48 17.72
N VAL A 71 -17.66 8.35 18.12
CA VAL A 71 -16.44 7.77 17.53
C VAL A 71 -16.83 6.48 16.85
N ASP A 72 -16.38 6.29 15.61
CA ASP A 72 -16.59 5.09 14.83
C ASP A 72 -15.24 4.46 14.46
N VAL A 73 -15.04 3.21 14.90
CA VAL A 73 -13.83 2.44 14.63
C VAL A 73 -14.16 1.39 13.57
N ILE A 74 -13.56 1.52 12.41
CA ILE A 74 -13.76 0.60 11.29
C ILE A 74 -12.91 -0.65 11.53
N PRO A 75 -13.50 -1.86 11.54
CA PRO A 75 -12.72 -3.09 11.67
C PRO A 75 -11.67 -3.21 10.57
N ALA A 76 -10.44 -3.55 10.95
CA ALA A 76 -9.40 -3.86 9.99
C ALA A 76 -9.63 -5.25 9.36
N PRO A 77 -9.27 -5.47 8.08
CA PRO A 77 -9.23 -6.80 7.49
C PRO A 77 -8.34 -7.75 8.30
N ALA A 78 -8.60 -9.04 8.21
CA ALA A 78 -7.75 -10.05 8.84
C ALA A 78 -6.37 -10.08 8.17
N ALA A 79 -5.31 -10.31 8.96
CA ALA A 79 -3.96 -10.47 8.40
C ALA A 79 -3.93 -11.62 7.37
N PRO A 80 -3.29 -11.44 6.19
CA PRO A 80 -3.23 -12.46 5.16
C PRO A 80 -2.51 -13.73 5.65
N VAL A 81 -2.95 -14.89 5.16
CA VAL A 81 -2.18 -16.13 5.29
C VAL A 81 -1.16 -16.15 4.16
N ALA A 82 0.12 -16.29 4.49
CA ALA A 82 1.18 -16.23 3.51
C ALA A 82 2.21 -17.35 3.72
N GLU A 83 2.85 -17.75 2.62
CA GLU A 83 3.89 -18.79 2.60
C GLU A 83 5.18 -18.21 2.00
N GLY A 84 6.29 -18.47 2.70
CA GLY A 84 7.63 -18.16 2.27
C GLY A 84 8.16 -19.17 1.25
N ASP A 85 9.39 -18.93 0.79
CA ASP A 85 10.10 -19.84 -0.11
C ASP A 85 11.50 -20.12 0.41
N VAL A 86 12.03 -21.31 0.10
CA VAL A 86 13.38 -21.74 0.44
C VAL A 86 14.12 -22.11 -0.82
N ILE A 87 15.11 -21.31 -1.20
CA ILE A 87 15.93 -21.53 -2.40
C ILE A 87 17.34 -21.97 -2.04
N PRO A 88 17.99 -22.82 -2.86
CA PRO A 88 19.30 -23.41 -2.53
C PRO A 88 20.49 -22.45 -2.70
N ALA A 89 20.32 -21.33 -3.33
CA ALA A 89 21.37 -20.36 -3.64
C ALA A 89 20.73 -18.97 -3.93
N PRO A 90 21.52 -17.87 -3.94
CA PRO A 90 21.03 -16.57 -4.39
C PRO A 90 20.25 -16.66 -5.70
N GLY A 91 19.05 -16.09 -5.72
CA GLY A 91 18.14 -16.21 -6.85
C GLY A 91 16.78 -15.61 -6.58
N VAL A 92 15.83 -15.91 -7.46
CA VAL A 92 14.44 -15.48 -7.31
C VAL A 92 13.70 -16.45 -6.38
N ALA A 93 13.18 -15.94 -5.28
CA ALA A 93 12.24 -16.65 -4.39
C ALA A 93 10.81 -16.36 -4.84
N THR A 94 9.87 -17.26 -4.56
CA THR A 94 8.44 -17.08 -4.88
C THR A 94 7.63 -17.11 -3.59
N LEU A 95 7.21 -15.93 -3.16
CA LEU A 95 6.37 -15.76 -1.98
C LEU A 95 4.91 -15.72 -2.40
N THR A 96 4.03 -16.32 -1.60
CA THR A 96 2.60 -16.36 -1.89
C THR A 96 1.78 -15.91 -0.70
N ALA A 97 0.63 -15.29 -0.96
CA ALA A 97 -0.33 -14.94 0.06
C ALA A 97 -1.77 -15.11 -0.44
N VAL A 98 -2.69 -15.33 0.49
CA VAL A 98 -4.12 -15.49 0.24
C VAL A 98 -4.85 -14.29 0.85
N GLY A 99 -5.64 -13.59 0.04
CA GLY A 99 -6.40 -12.41 0.41
C GLY A 99 -6.76 -11.58 -0.83
N ASN A 100 -7.40 -10.42 -0.62
CA ASN A 100 -7.77 -9.47 -1.67
C ASN A 100 -6.89 -8.23 -1.56
N ASN A 101 -6.60 -7.57 -2.69
CA ASN A 101 -5.83 -6.32 -2.72
C ASN A 101 -4.55 -6.37 -1.87
N LEU A 102 -3.80 -7.46 -2.00
CA LEU A 102 -2.58 -7.70 -1.24
C LEU A 102 -1.45 -6.77 -1.70
N ARG A 103 -0.68 -6.27 -0.72
CA ARG A 103 0.45 -5.36 -0.91
C ARG A 103 1.67 -5.86 -0.16
N TRP A 104 2.81 -5.92 -0.86
CA TRP A 104 4.06 -6.43 -0.34
C TRP A 104 5.05 -5.31 -0.01
N TYR A 105 5.82 -5.48 1.06
CA TYR A 105 6.77 -4.52 1.60
C TYR A 105 8.05 -5.19 2.08
N ASP A 106 9.12 -4.40 2.25
CA ASP A 106 10.39 -4.82 2.85
C ASP A 106 10.51 -4.46 4.34
N VAL A 107 9.52 -3.79 4.90
CA VAL A 107 9.51 -3.31 6.29
C VAL A 107 8.18 -3.65 6.97
N PRO A 108 8.19 -3.88 8.31
CA PRO A 108 6.97 -4.25 9.05
C PRO A 108 5.96 -3.11 9.17
N VAL A 109 6.39 -1.86 9.08
CA VAL A 109 5.54 -0.66 9.19
C VAL A 109 6.03 0.42 8.23
N GLY A 110 5.09 1.09 7.57
CA GLY A 110 5.43 2.11 6.57
C GLY A 110 6.08 1.52 5.31
N GLY A 111 6.99 2.25 4.68
CA GLY A 111 7.66 1.84 3.44
C GLY A 111 6.83 2.06 2.17
N THR A 112 7.36 1.62 1.05
CA THR A 112 6.71 1.69 -0.26
C THR A 112 6.23 0.32 -0.70
N ILE A 113 5.13 0.26 -1.43
CA ILE A 113 4.63 -0.98 -2.02
C ILE A 113 5.66 -1.48 -3.04
N LEU A 114 6.13 -2.72 -2.88
CA LEU A 114 7.06 -3.40 -3.78
C LEU A 114 6.33 -4.15 -4.89
N GLU A 115 5.20 -4.77 -4.55
CA GLU A 115 4.37 -5.55 -5.47
C GLU A 115 2.93 -5.58 -4.95
N GLU A 116 1.98 -5.76 -5.86
CA GLU A 116 0.57 -5.98 -5.54
C GLU A 116 0.11 -7.35 -6.08
N GLY A 117 -0.74 -8.04 -5.31
CA GLY A 117 -1.30 -9.33 -5.70
C GLY A 117 -0.83 -10.50 -4.85
N THR A 118 -1.25 -11.71 -5.25
CA THR A 118 -1.09 -12.93 -4.45
C THR A 118 0.30 -13.56 -4.53
N ILE A 119 1.17 -13.07 -5.41
CA ILE A 119 2.52 -13.61 -5.64
C ILE A 119 3.50 -12.44 -5.67
N TYR A 120 4.60 -12.58 -4.93
CA TYR A 120 5.75 -11.69 -5.02
C TYR A 120 7.03 -12.49 -5.28
N ALA A 121 7.82 -12.10 -6.27
CA ALA A 121 9.00 -12.86 -6.71
C ALA A 121 10.30 -12.04 -6.61
N PRO A 122 10.79 -11.74 -5.39
CA PRO A 122 12.02 -10.98 -5.18
C PRO A 122 13.27 -11.80 -5.52
N PHE A 123 14.30 -11.12 -6.03
CA PHE A 123 15.66 -11.68 -6.07
C PHE A 123 16.32 -11.45 -4.71
N ILE A 124 16.78 -12.53 -4.07
CA ILE A 124 17.47 -12.47 -2.78
C ILE A 124 18.90 -12.98 -2.88
N ASN A 125 19.81 -12.33 -2.15
CA ASN A 125 21.21 -12.73 -1.98
C ASN A 125 21.46 -13.42 -0.63
N GLU A 126 20.56 -13.19 0.33
CA GLU A 126 20.56 -13.72 1.69
C GLU A 126 19.12 -13.92 2.15
N THR A 127 18.93 -14.68 3.22
CA THR A 127 17.61 -14.85 3.83
C THR A 127 17.05 -13.49 4.22
N THR A 128 15.88 -13.16 3.68
CA THR A 128 15.26 -11.83 3.78
C THR A 128 13.79 -11.98 4.19
N SER A 129 13.34 -11.13 5.11
CA SER A 129 11.93 -11.01 5.48
C SER A 129 11.25 -9.97 4.62
N PHE A 130 10.05 -10.30 4.15
CA PHE A 130 9.10 -9.42 3.50
C PHE A 130 7.79 -9.42 4.28
N TYR A 131 6.93 -8.47 3.99
CA TYR A 131 5.69 -8.27 4.72
C TYR A 131 4.55 -8.08 3.74
N VAL A 132 3.40 -8.69 4.02
CA VAL A 132 2.21 -8.56 3.20
C VAL A 132 1.01 -8.14 4.03
N GLU A 133 0.21 -7.21 3.53
CA GLU A 133 -1.06 -6.77 4.12
C GLU A 133 -2.20 -6.91 3.12
N GLU A 134 -3.41 -7.03 3.61
CA GLU A 134 -4.65 -6.91 2.83
C GLU A 134 -5.20 -5.49 3.00
N ALA A 135 -5.64 -4.87 1.89
CA ALA A 135 -6.14 -3.51 1.87
C ALA A 135 -7.60 -3.47 1.41
N GLU A 136 -8.53 -3.19 2.31
CA GLU A 136 -9.91 -2.88 1.96
C GLU A 136 -10.05 -1.37 1.80
N LEU A 137 -9.68 -0.88 0.61
CA LEU A 137 -9.71 0.53 0.30
C LEU A 137 -10.79 0.83 -0.73
N THR A 138 -11.43 1.99 -0.58
CA THR A 138 -12.41 2.56 -1.49
C THR A 138 -11.96 3.96 -1.89
N GLY A 139 -12.51 4.48 -2.96
CA GLY A 139 -12.10 5.79 -3.46
C GLY A 139 -10.87 5.71 -4.36
N GLY A 140 -10.25 6.86 -4.56
CA GLY A 140 -9.10 7.00 -5.45
C GLY A 140 -9.47 7.23 -6.91
N GLU A 141 -10.75 7.16 -7.29
CA GLU A 141 -11.22 7.46 -8.63
C GLU A 141 -10.88 8.91 -9.01
N ILE A 142 -10.39 9.05 -10.23
CA ILE A 142 -10.00 10.35 -10.78
C ILE A 142 -11.02 10.78 -11.83
N TYR A 143 -11.44 12.03 -11.74
CA TYR A 143 -12.34 12.66 -12.71
C TYR A 143 -11.70 13.94 -13.24
N PHE A 144 -12.01 14.24 -14.50
CA PHE A 144 -11.63 15.48 -15.13
C PHE A 144 -12.87 16.31 -15.42
N GLY A 145 -12.79 17.62 -15.19
CA GLY A 145 -13.90 18.53 -15.42
C GLY A 145 -13.47 19.98 -15.63
N GLY A 146 -14.44 20.87 -15.72
CA GLY A 146 -14.18 22.24 -16.08
C GLY A 146 -14.05 22.45 -17.59
N LYS A 147 -13.80 23.67 -18.00
CA LYS A 147 -13.46 24.00 -19.40
C LYS A 147 -12.05 23.43 -19.69
N GLU A 148 -11.92 22.71 -20.80
CA GLU A 148 -10.69 21.96 -21.12
C GLU A 148 -9.46 22.86 -21.31
N ASP A 149 -9.66 24.00 -21.97
CA ASP A 149 -8.61 24.94 -22.34
C ASP A 149 -9.10 26.39 -22.43
N ASN A 150 -8.19 27.30 -22.78
CA ASN A 150 -8.49 28.71 -22.98
C ASN A 150 -9.05 29.06 -24.38
N SER A 151 -9.43 28.06 -25.18
CA SER A 151 -9.98 28.30 -26.52
C SER A 151 -11.18 29.24 -26.49
N GLY A 152 -11.27 30.08 -27.53
CA GLY A 152 -12.31 31.11 -27.65
C GLY A 152 -11.84 32.49 -27.19
N THR A 153 -12.80 33.41 -27.09
CA THR A 153 -12.52 34.83 -26.74
C THR A 153 -12.21 34.95 -25.25
N GLY A 154 -11.13 35.65 -24.93
CA GLY A 154 -10.74 35.92 -23.55
C GLY A 154 -9.59 36.90 -23.47
N ALA A 155 -9.06 37.07 -22.27
CA ALA A 155 -7.91 37.93 -22.01
C ALA A 155 -7.24 37.56 -20.69
N PHE A 156 -5.98 37.96 -20.55
CA PHE A 156 -5.31 37.93 -19.25
C PHE A 156 -5.93 38.94 -18.31
N HIS A 157 -6.10 38.56 -17.06
CA HIS A 157 -6.79 39.36 -16.06
C HIS A 157 -5.89 39.57 -14.84
N ASN A 158 -5.76 40.79 -14.43
CA ASN A 158 -4.85 41.19 -13.35
C ASN A 158 -5.55 41.43 -12.00
N ASN A 159 -6.80 41.02 -11.88
CA ASN A 159 -7.62 41.28 -10.71
C ASN A 159 -8.07 39.97 -10.08
N SER A 160 -7.80 39.82 -8.78
CA SER A 160 -8.19 38.67 -7.97
C SER A 160 -9.62 38.74 -7.40
N THR A 161 -10.40 39.76 -7.78
CA THR A 161 -11.78 39.93 -7.32
C THR A 161 -12.71 38.85 -7.86
N TYR A 162 -12.42 38.33 -9.06
CA TYR A 162 -13.26 37.36 -9.73
C TYR A 162 -12.68 35.93 -9.59
N PHE A 163 -13.57 34.97 -9.40
CA PHE A 163 -13.24 33.60 -9.12
C PHE A 163 -14.33 32.63 -9.58
N GLN A 164 -14.04 31.34 -9.54
CA GLN A 164 -15.00 30.27 -9.78
C GLN A 164 -15.68 29.85 -8.49
N ILE A 165 -16.96 29.49 -8.62
CA ILE A 165 -17.80 28.91 -7.58
C ILE A 165 -18.08 27.46 -7.97
N PHE A 166 -17.96 26.57 -7.01
CA PHE A 166 -18.20 25.15 -7.20
C PHE A 166 -18.88 24.51 -5.98
N ASP A 167 -19.51 23.39 -6.20
CA ASP A 167 -20.07 22.55 -5.17
C ASP A 167 -19.26 21.26 -5.07
N ALA A 168 -18.89 20.85 -3.87
CA ALA A 168 -18.36 19.55 -3.55
C ALA A 168 -19.45 18.71 -2.87
N TYR A 169 -19.93 17.66 -3.53
CA TYR A 169 -21.01 16.81 -2.98
C TYR A 169 -20.52 15.87 -1.89
N GLU A 170 -19.22 15.59 -1.90
CA GLU A 170 -18.48 14.83 -0.91
C GLU A 170 -17.08 15.44 -0.75
N GLU A 171 -16.29 14.95 0.20
CA GLU A 171 -14.88 15.34 0.30
C GLU A 171 -14.15 14.95 -0.99
N MET A 172 -13.35 15.87 -1.54
CA MET A 172 -12.54 15.63 -2.73
C MET A 172 -11.13 16.20 -2.60
N ILE A 173 -10.20 15.63 -3.34
CA ILE A 173 -8.88 16.19 -3.54
C ILE A 173 -8.85 16.87 -4.90
N ILE A 174 -8.67 18.18 -4.95
CA ILE A 174 -8.35 18.88 -6.19
C ILE A 174 -6.87 18.63 -6.47
N LYS A 175 -6.59 17.64 -7.32
CA LYS A 175 -5.22 17.19 -7.64
C LYS A 175 -4.47 18.26 -8.42
N SER A 176 -5.07 18.70 -9.51
CA SER A 176 -4.45 19.67 -10.38
C SER A 176 -5.48 20.54 -11.11
N VAL A 177 -5.01 21.68 -11.57
CA VAL A 177 -5.72 22.56 -12.51
C VAL A 177 -4.76 23.05 -13.59
N LYS A 178 -5.26 23.27 -14.81
CA LYS A 178 -4.51 23.92 -15.86
C LYS A 178 -4.72 25.43 -15.78
N VAL A 179 -3.66 26.19 -15.95
CA VAL A 179 -3.69 27.66 -15.98
C VAL A 179 -2.91 28.20 -17.16
N TYR A 180 -3.20 29.42 -17.56
CA TYR A 180 -2.47 30.19 -18.57
C TYR A 180 -2.02 31.49 -17.93
N ALA A 181 -0.71 31.67 -17.75
CA ALA A 181 -0.14 32.87 -17.12
C ALA A 181 0.49 33.81 -18.13
N SER A 182 0.36 35.11 -17.89
CA SER A 182 1.15 36.14 -18.58
C SER A 182 2.30 36.59 -17.68
N GLY A 183 3.49 36.10 -18.04
CA GLY A 183 4.72 36.26 -17.27
C GLY A 183 4.89 35.21 -16.15
N ALA A 184 6.11 34.73 -16.05
CA ALA A 184 6.49 33.76 -15.00
C ALA A 184 6.46 34.42 -13.61
N GLY A 185 6.25 33.60 -12.56
CA GLY A 185 6.33 34.03 -11.17
C GLY A 185 5.33 33.34 -10.24
N ASN A 186 5.38 33.71 -8.98
CA ASN A 186 4.55 33.10 -7.95
C ASN A 186 3.08 33.55 -8.06
N ARG A 187 2.18 32.57 -7.90
CA ARG A 187 0.72 32.79 -7.77
C ARG A 187 0.23 32.03 -6.55
N THR A 188 -0.52 32.69 -5.68
CA THR A 188 -1.18 32.05 -4.55
C THR A 188 -2.59 31.66 -5.00
N ILE A 189 -2.90 30.36 -4.89
CA ILE A 189 -4.21 29.79 -5.18
C ILE A 189 -4.83 29.35 -3.85
N ARG A 190 -6.11 29.64 -3.67
CA ARG A 190 -6.82 29.39 -2.42
C ARG A 190 -8.20 28.81 -2.72
N VAL A 191 -8.62 27.86 -1.89
CA VAL A 191 -10.00 27.38 -1.78
C VAL A 191 -10.58 27.88 -0.46
N THR A 192 -11.77 28.44 -0.51
CA THR A 192 -12.48 28.93 0.69
C THR A 192 -13.92 28.44 0.70
N GLY A 193 -14.54 28.46 1.87
CA GLY A 193 -15.98 28.43 1.97
C GLY A 193 -16.63 29.69 1.37
N PRO A 194 -17.99 29.76 1.37
CA PRO A 194 -18.72 30.91 0.86
C PRO A 194 -18.29 32.21 1.58
N ASN A 195 -18.26 33.32 0.84
CA ASN A 195 -17.88 34.62 1.36
C ASN A 195 -16.44 34.67 1.93
N ASN A 196 -15.49 33.98 1.35
CA ASN A 196 -14.08 33.94 1.74
C ASN A 196 -13.75 33.23 3.06
N THR A 197 -14.67 32.52 3.65
CA THR A 197 -14.46 31.92 4.97
C THR A 197 -15.18 30.58 5.16
N PRO A 198 -14.55 29.60 5.81
CA PRO A 198 -13.13 29.57 6.19
C PRO A 198 -12.20 29.42 4.97
N ILE A 199 -10.90 29.60 5.16
CA ILE A 199 -9.88 29.11 4.20
C ILE A 199 -9.80 27.60 4.40
N LEU A 200 -10.07 26.85 3.33
CA LEU A 200 -10.04 25.39 3.33
C LEU A 200 -8.68 24.87 2.89
N ALA A 201 -8.08 25.50 1.88
CA ALA A 201 -6.75 25.16 1.40
C ALA A 201 -6.09 26.38 0.74
N GLU A 202 -4.76 26.45 0.80
CA GLU A 202 -3.98 27.50 0.15
C GLU A 202 -2.57 27.02 -0.18
N GLY A 203 -2.05 27.44 -1.34
CA GLY A 203 -0.67 27.21 -1.75
C GLY A 203 -0.15 28.29 -2.68
N THR A 204 1.18 28.50 -2.66
CA THR A 204 1.87 29.42 -3.58
C THR A 204 2.71 28.61 -4.55
N PHE A 205 2.46 28.81 -5.85
CA PHE A 205 3.04 28.05 -6.94
C PHE A 205 3.84 28.96 -7.86
N ASN A 206 5.05 28.56 -8.23
CA ASN A 206 5.84 29.26 -9.24
C ASN A 206 5.40 28.80 -10.63
N LEU A 207 4.71 29.67 -11.35
CA LEU A 207 4.19 29.38 -12.69
C LEU A 207 5.14 29.89 -13.76
N PRO A 208 5.37 29.12 -14.83
CA PRO A 208 6.02 29.64 -16.04
C PRO A 208 5.11 30.63 -16.78
N ASP A 209 5.65 31.34 -17.75
CA ASP A 209 4.84 32.06 -18.74
C ASP A 209 4.14 31.06 -19.65
N GLY A 210 2.87 31.32 -19.96
CA GLY A 210 2.04 30.49 -20.84
C GLY A 210 1.24 29.42 -20.09
N GLU A 211 1.03 28.28 -20.74
CA GLU A 211 0.26 27.14 -20.21
C GLU A 211 1.06 26.32 -19.19
N SER A 212 0.42 25.96 -18.09
CA SER A 212 0.98 24.98 -17.15
C SER A 212 -0.11 24.26 -16.37
N VAL A 213 0.21 23.03 -15.90
CA VAL A 213 -0.59 22.29 -14.95
C VAL A 213 -0.03 22.55 -13.55
N VAL A 214 -0.90 22.94 -12.64
CA VAL A 214 -0.55 23.25 -11.25
C VAL A 214 -1.05 22.11 -10.36
N ASN A 215 -0.14 21.36 -9.76
CA ASN A 215 -0.47 20.30 -8.79
C ASN A 215 -0.81 20.95 -7.46
N LEU A 216 -2.10 21.04 -7.15
CA LEU A 216 -2.63 21.66 -5.95
C LEU A 216 -2.59 20.68 -4.76
N ASN A 217 -3.11 19.46 -4.96
CA ASN A 217 -3.34 18.44 -3.91
C ASN A 217 -4.10 19.02 -2.70
N PHE A 218 -5.15 19.78 -2.96
CA PHE A 218 -5.99 20.40 -1.95
C PHE A 218 -7.12 19.48 -1.56
N THR A 219 -7.15 19.01 -0.32
CA THR A 219 -8.32 18.32 0.24
C THR A 219 -9.38 19.34 0.59
N VAL A 220 -10.58 19.16 0.06
CA VAL A 220 -11.72 20.07 0.20
C VAL A 220 -12.90 19.28 0.73
N PRO A 221 -13.48 19.66 1.88
CA PRO A 221 -14.65 18.99 2.45
C PRO A 221 -15.89 19.21 1.56
N ALA A 222 -16.90 18.37 1.76
CA ALA A 222 -18.22 18.60 1.18
C ALA A 222 -18.75 20.00 1.51
N GLY A 223 -19.34 20.67 0.53
CA GLY A 223 -19.88 22.02 0.72
C GLY A 223 -20.43 22.60 -0.57
N ASN A 224 -21.35 23.56 -0.40
CA ASN A 224 -21.94 24.29 -1.52
C ASN A 224 -21.37 25.69 -1.60
N ASN A 225 -21.31 26.23 -2.84
CA ASN A 225 -20.80 27.57 -3.14
C ASN A 225 -19.36 27.81 -2.64
N LEU A 226 -18.54 26.78 -2.67
CA LEU A 226 -17.12 26.90 -2.40
C LEU A 226 -16.46 27.77 -3.47
N GLU A 227 -15.38 28.43 -3.12
CA GLU A 227 -14.73 29.41 -3.99
C GLU A 227 -13.29 29.02 -4.24
N ILE A 228 -12.88 28.89 -5.51
CA ILE A 228 -11.46 28.81 -5.88
C ILE A 228 -11.00 30.10 -6.53
N LYS A 229 -9.92 30.64 -6.02
CA LYS A 229 -9.44 31.99 -6.38
C LYS A 229 -7.93 32.13 -6.28
N THR A 230 -7.46 33.23 -6.82
CA THR A 230 -6.09 33.70 -6.60
C THR A 230 -6.08 34.89 -5.64
N THR A 231 -4.92 35.21 -5.09
CA THR A 231 -4.69 36.44 -4.34
C THR A 231 -3.79 37.40 -5.16
N GLY A 232 -3.92 38.70 -4.90
CA GLY A 232 -3.08 39.73 -5.55
C GLY A 232 -3.42 39.91 -7.04
N ASN A 233 -2.40 40.08 -7.84
CA ASN A 233 -2.51 40.27 -9.28
C ASN A 233 -2.13 38.96 -10.00
N PRO A 234 -3.09 38.14 -10.42
CA PRO A 234 -2.80 36.82 -10.93
C PRO A 234 -2.19 36.79 -12.33
N GLN A 235 -2.52 37.75 -13.18
CA GLN A 235 -2.15 37.77 -14.63
C GLN A 235 -2.45 36.39 -15.27
N LEU A 236 -3.64 35.82 -14.97
CA LEU A 236 -4.11 34.56 -15.52
C LEU A 236 -5.20 34.81 -16.59
N TYR A 237 -5.28 33.87 -17.54
CA TYR A 237 -6.25 33.96 -18.62
C TYR A 237 -7.66 33.62 -18.14
N ARG A 238 -8.65 34.34 -18.66
CA ARG A 238 -10.08 34.07 -18.49
C ARG A 238 -10.81 34.11 -19.84
N ASN A 239 -11.80 33.25 -20.03
CA ASN A 239 -12.72 33.37 -21.16
C ASN A 239 -13.87 34.34 -20.86
N ALA A 240 -14.43 34.89 -21.90
CA ALA A 240 -15.49 35.90 -21.83
C ALA A 240 -16.56 35.69 -22.90
N ASN A 241 -17.72 36.31 -22.71
CA ASN A 241 -18.77 36.46 -23.71
C ASN A 241 -19.25 35.15 -24.35
N ASN A 242 -19.61 34.17 -23.55
CA ASN A 242 -20.10 32.87 -24.01
C ASN A 242 -19.13 32.09 -24.91
N SER A 243 -17.85 32.36 -24.84
CA SER A 243 -16.83 31.76 -25.68
C SER A 243 -16.53 30.31 -25.26
N GLY A 244 -17.46 29.40 -25.56
CA GLY A 244 -17.36 27.99 -25.14
C GLY A 244 -17.52 27.82 -23.63
N VAL A 245 -18.20 28.72 -22.94
CA VAL A 245 -18.52 28.63 -21.52
C VAL A 245 -19.91 28.05 -21.35
N SER A 246 -20.06 26.97 -20.58
CA SER A 246 -21.34 26.29 -20.38
C SER A 246 -21.40 25.65 -19.00
N TYR A 247 -21.83 26.37 -18.02
CA TYR A 247 -22.05 25.85 -16.66
C TYR A 247 -23.34 25.02 -16.55
N PRO A 248 -23.42 24.03 -15.64
CA PRO A 248 -22.34 23.57 -14.76
C PRO A 248 -21.34 22.64 -15.49
N TYR A 249 -20.08 22.65 -15.05
CA TYR A 249 -19.09 21.67 -15.45
C TYR A 249 -19.00 20.61 -14.37
N LEU A 250 -19.35 19.38 -14.70
CA LEU A 250 -19.29 18.27 -13.75
C LEU A 250 -17.85 17.90 -13.42
N LEU A 251 -17.62 17.51 -12.18
CA LEU A 251 -16.40 16.91 -11.65
C LEU A 251 -16.66 15.45 -11.30
N GLY A 252 -17.08 14.66 -12.31
CA GLY A 252 -17.65 13.34 -12.10
C GLY A 252 -18.95 13.41 -11.31
N ASP A 253 -19.10 12.53 -10.34
CA ASP A 253 -20.20 12.51 -9.36
C ASP A 253 -19.83 13.22 -8.03
N MET A 254 -18.59 13.73 -7.93
CA MET A 254 -18.06 14.35 -6.72
C MET A 254 -18.43 15.82 -6.57
N GLY A 255 -18.85 16.51 -7.65
CA GLY A 255 -19.16 17.91 -7.58
C GLY A 255 -19.38 18.56 -8.95
N ALA A 256 -19.50 19.88 -8.95
CA ALA A 256 -19.62 20.66 -10.17
C ALA A 256 -19.10 22.10 -10.00
N ILE A 257 -18.46 22.63 -11.01
CA ILE A 257 -18.19 24.09 -11.12
C ILE A 257 -19.47 24.72 -11.60
N THR A 258 -20.08 25.58 -10.79
CA THR A 258 -21.46 26.04 -10.99
C THR A 258 -21.56 27.42 -11.62
N SER A 259 -20.58 28.29 -11.34
CA SER A 259 -20.62 29.68 -11.85
C SER A 259 -19.32 30.43 -11.53
N THR A 260 -19.36 31.73 -11.75
CA THR A 260 -18.40 32.73 -11.23
C THR A 260 -19.11 33.75 -10.33
N ASN A 261 -18.34 34.51 -9.58
CA ASN A 261 -18.89 35.58 -8.72
C ASN A 261 -19.22 36.86 -9.44
N ILE A 262 -19.18 36.90 -10.77
CA ILE A 262 -19.57 38.09 -11.54
C ILE A 262 -21.04 38.39 -11.35
N GLN A 263 -21.37 39.68 -11.19
CA GLN A 263 -22.73 40.12 -10.98
C GLN A 263 -23.42 40.46 -12.33
N GLY A 264 -24.74 40.69 -12.28
CA GLY A 264 -25.51 41.22 -13.40
C GLY A 264 -25.88 40.20 -14.47
N GLY A 265 -25.99 38.93 -14.14
CA GLY A 265 -26.37 37.85 -15.07
C GLY A 265 -25.19 37.29 -15.88
N ASN A 266 -23.99 37.79 -15.65
CA ASN A 266 -22.80 37.38 -16.37
C ASN A 266 -22.04 36.19 -15.69
N GLN A 267 -22.53 35.70 -14.55
CA GLN A 267 -21.87 34.61 -13.78
C GLN A 267 -21.72 33.34 -14.60
N TYR A 268 -22.50 33.14 -15.63
CA TYR A 268 -22.47 31.94 -16.49
C TYR A 268 -21.81 32.20 -17.86
N THR A 269 -21.31 33.41 -18.12
CA THR A 269 -20.74 33.78 -19.42
C THR A 269 -19.24 33.98 -19.40
N TYR A 270 -18.62 33.90 -18.22
CA TYR A 270 -17.19 34.01 -18.00
C TYR A 270 -16.65 32.72 -17.34
N TYR A 271 -15.37 32.42 -17.64
CA TYR A 271 -14.67 31.31 -17.01
C TYR A 271 -13.30 31.78 -16.51
N TYR A 272 -13.05 31.71 -15.20
CA TYR A 272 -11.89 32.34 -14.59
C TYR A 272 -10.83 31.27 -14.20
N PHE A 273 -9.67 31.35 -14.81
CA PHE A 273 -8.33 30.92 -14.45
C PHE A 273 -8.07 29.44 -14.45
N PHE A 274 -8.96 28.59 -13.92
CA PHE A 274 -8.68 27.21 -13.59
C PHE A 274 -9.39 26.27 -14.55
N TYR A 275 -8.64 25.73 -15.50
CA TYR A 275 -9.12 24.88 -16.57
C TYR A 275 -8.79 23.41 -16.26
N ASN A 276 -9.45 22.48 -16.94
CA ASN A 276 -9.17 21.04 -16.92
C ASN A 276 -8.82 20.56 -15.51
N TRP A 277 -9.75 20.67 -14.60
CA TRP A 277 -9.58 20.21 -13.23
C TRP A 277 -9.41 18.71 -13.20
N GLU A 278 -8.46 18.25 -12.45
CA GLU A 278 -8.31 16.86 -12.05
C GLU A 278 -8.68 16.75 -10.57
N VAL A 279 -9.75 15.99 -10.29
CA VAL A 279 -10.21 15.75 -8.94
C VAL A 279 -10.16 14.27 -8.64
N GLN A 280 -9.89 13.93 -7.39
CA GLN A 280 -9.79 12.56 -6.93
C GLN A 280 -10.65 12.37 -5.69
N ARG A 281 -11.41 11.27 -5.65
CA ARG A 281 -12.04 10.82 -4.42
C ARG A 281 -10.95 10.41 -3.42
N PRO A 282 -10.97 10.88 -2.17
CA PRO A 282 -10.02 10.42 -1.16
C PRO A 282 -10.04 8.90 -1.06
N ILE A 283 -8.87 8.31 -0.87
CA ILE A 283 -8.77 6.89 -0.57
C ILE A 283 -9.11 6.75 0.92
N SER A 284 -10.10 5.93 1.20
CA SER A 284 -10.54 5.59 2.56
C SER A 284 -10.62 4.09 2.73
N GLY A 285 -10.65 3.63 3.97
CA GLY A 285 -10.69 2.22 4.33
C GLY A 285 -9.47 1.80 5.13
N CYS A 286 -9.46 0.54 5.52
CA CYS A 286 -8.46 0.01 6.44
C CYS A 286 -7.58 -1.03 5.79
N VAL A 287 -6.38 -1.17 6.35
CA VAL A 287 -5.43 -2.24 6.00
C VAL A 287 -5.29 -3.20 7.16
N SER A 288 -5.03 -4.46 6.86
CA SER A 288 -4.78 -5.48 7.87
C SER A 288 -3.42 -5.27 8.56
N PRO A 289 -3.20 -5.88 9.72
CA PRO A 289 -1.85 -6.12 10.20
C PRO A 289 -1.03 -6.88 9.14
N ARG A 290 0.28 -6.59 9.08
CA ARG A 290 1.20 -7.25 8.15
C ARG A 290 1.57 -8.64 8.64
N THR A 291 1.58 -9.61 7.73
CA THR A 291 2.15 -10.93 7.93
C THR A 291 3.60 -10.92 7.44
N GLU A 292 4.54 -11.35 8.30
CA GLU A 292 5.92 -11.58 7.90
C GLU A 292 6.04 -12.84 7.04
N VAL A 293 6.80 -12.75 5.94
CA VAL A 293 7.02 -13.81 4.97
C VAL A 293 8.51 -13.92 4.67
N VAL A 294 9.10 -15.07 4.97
CA VAL A 294 10.55 -15.26 4.84
C VAL A 294 10.89 -15.90 3.50
N ALA A 295 11.72 -15.23 2.72
CA ALA A 295 12.45 -15.80 1.59
C ALA A 295 13.81 -16.30 2.12
N ALA A 296 13.96 -17.61 2.29
CA ALA A 296 15.15 -18.18 2.89
C ALA A 296 16.12 -18.74 1.85
N ILE A 297 17.40 -18.60 2.11
CA ILE A 297 18.44 -19.36 1.42
C ILE A 297 18.87 -20.49 2.32
N ASP A 298 18.57 -21.73 1.94
CA ASP A 298 19.03 -22.91 2.64
C ASP A 298 20.45 -23.27 2.21
N THR A 299 21.42 -22.68 2.91
CA THR A 299 22.83 -23.00 2.71
C THR A 299 23.20 -24.40 3.20
N ALA A 300 22.35 -25.06 3.99
CA ALA A 300 22.61 -26.41 4.51
C ALA A 300 22.46 -27.47 3.41
N THR A 301 21.59 -27.25 2.41
CA THR A 301 21.49 -28.14 1.24
C THR A 301 22.68 -27.97 0.27
N SER A 302 23.33 -26.82 0.25
CA SER A 302 24.53 -26.61 -0.57
C SER A 302 25.79 -27.26 0.01
N ILE A 303 25.86 -27.51 1.33
CA ILE A 303 26.99 -28.16 1.96
C ILE A 303 27.00 -29.67 1.69
N ALA A 304 25.84 -30.29 1.48
CA ALA A 304 25.75 -31.69 1.11
C ALA A 304 26.19 -32.00 -0.34
N GLN A 305 26.25 -30.98 -1.21
CA GLN A 305 26.68 -31.11 -2.61
C GLN A 305 28.11 -30.62 -2.88
N TYR A 306 28.76 -29.94 -1.94
CA TYR A 306 30.11 -29.42 -2.11
C TYR A 306 31.17 -30.12 -1.29
N ASN A 307 31.04 -31.44 -1.06
CA ASN A 307 32.18 -32.24 -0.67
C ASN A 307 32.95 -32.62 -1.94
N LYS A 308 34.06 -31.97 -2.13
CA LYS A 308 35.01 -32.05 -3.22
C LYS A 308 35.77 -33.39 -3.32
N HIS A 309 35.14 -34.48 -2.92
CA HIS A 309 35.45 -35.86 -3.23
C HIS A 309 34.13 -36.61 -3.29
N GLU A 310 33.52 -36.70 -4.44
CA GLU A 310 32.51 -37.69 -4.67
C GLU A 310 33.13 -39.05 -4.42
N GLU A 311 32.83 -39.68 -3.29
CA GLU A 311 33.35 -41.03 -2.96
C GLU A 311 32.84 -42.03 -3.99
N ILE A 312 31.76 -41.73 -4.74
CA ILE A 312 31.27 -42.51 -5.88
C ILE A 312 30.71 -41.61 -7.00
N SER A 313 30.94 -42.00 -8.25
CA SER A 313 30.25 -41.44 -9.42
C SER A 313 29.35 -42.50 -10.03
N ILE A 314 28.14 -42.10 -10.51
CA ILE A 314 27.15 -43.02 -11.07
C ILE A 314 26.67 -42.53 -12.42
N PHE A 315 26.75 -43.41 -13.45
CA PHE A 315 26.30 -43.07 -14.81
C PHE A 315 25.97 -44.33 -15.62
N PRO A 316 25.18 -44.21 -16.71
CA PRO A 316 24.33 -43.09 -17.02
C PRO A 316 23.11 -43.02 -16.08
N VAL A 317 22.64 -41.84 -15.87
CA VAL A 317 21.34 -41.64 -15.16
C VAL A 317 20.50 -40.72 -16.07
N PRO A 318 19.39 -41.21 -16.65
CA PRO A 318 18.78 -42.55 -16.52
C PRO A 318 19.60 -43.69 -17.13
N ALA A 319 19.56 -44.88 -16.46
CA ALA A 319 20.17 -46.12 -16.96
C ALA A 319 19.12 -46.96 -17.74
N VAL A 320 19.59 -47.62 -18.81
CA VAL A 320 18.72 -48.50 -19.63
C VAL A 320 19.11 -49.94 -19.50
N ASP A 321 20.36 -50.28 -19.84
CA ASP A 321 20.88 -51.66 -19.73
C ASP A 321 21.86 -51.82 -18.58
N ASN A 322 22.72 -50.85 -18.33
CA ASN A 322 23.76 -50.89 -17.33
C ASN A 322 23.84 -49.59 -16.55
N LEU A 323 24.09 -49.70 -15.27
CA LEU A 323 24.39 -48.64 -14.33
C LEU A 323 25.84 -48.83 -13.83
N ASN A 324 26.70 -47.86 -14.06
CA ASN A 324 28.10 -47.89 -13.68
C ASN A 324 28.30 -47.07 -12.39
N VAL A 325 29.03 -47.62 -11.44
CA VAL A 325 29.44 -46.95 -10.19
C VAL A 325 30.97 -46.93 -10.16
N ILE A 326 31.56 -45.70 -10.20
CA ILE A 326 33.02 -45.54 -9.98
C ILE A 326 33.22 -45.16 -8.53
N PHE A 327 34.17 -45.86 -7.86
CA PHE A 327 34.59 -45.58 -6.50
C PHE A 327 35.81 -44.64 -6.51
N HIS A 328 35.76 -43.59 -5.73
CA HIS A 328 36.84 -42.64 -5.52
C HIS A 328 37.49 -42.81 -4.15
N PHE A 329 37.47 -44.02 -3.64
CA PHE A 329 38.11 -44.43 -2.37
C PHE A 329 38.72 -45.84 -2.47
N THR A 330 39.57 -46.18 -1.53
CA THR A 330 40.15 -47.51 -1.43
C THR A 330 39.66 -48.19 -0.14
N GLY A 331 39.15 -49.41 -0.21
CA GLY A 331 38.67 -50.18 0.93
C GLY A 331 37.53 -51.14 0.63
N ASN A 332 37.10 -51.89 1.64
CA ASN A 332 35.95 -52.77 1.52
C ASN A 332 34.66 -51.95 1.36
N TYR A 333 33.76 -52.45 0.54
CA TYR A 333 32.44 -51.85 0.38
C TYR A 333 31.34 -52.91 0.31
N ASP A 334 30.15 -52.55 0.79
CA ASP A 334 28.87 -53.21 0.54
C ASP A 334 28.01 -52.24 -0.29
N LEU A 335 27.65 -52.67 -1.51
CA LEU A 335 26.80 -51.90 -2.40
C LEU A 335 25.42 -52.55 -2.53
N GLN A 336 24.38 -51.82 -2.35
CA GLN A 336 23.00 -52.23 -2.48
C GLN A 336 22.27 -51.31 -3.46
N LEU A 337 21.45 -51.90 -4.34
CA LEU A 337 20.47 -51.18 -5.12
C LEU A 337 19.09 -51.45 -4.54
N LEU A 338 18.43 -50.41 -4.13
CA LEU A 338 17.10 -50.44 -3.47
C LEU A 338 16.05 -49.83 -4.37
N ASP A 339 14.83 -50.37 -4.36
CA ASP A 339 13.67 -49.73 -4.97
C ASP A 339 13.08 -48.65 -4.02
N VAL A 340 12.02 -47.99 -4.47
CA VAL A 340 11.35 -46.91 -3.71
C VAL A 340 10.73 -47.38 -2.39
N THR A 341 10.52 -48.67 -2.20
CA THR A 341 9.99 -49.25 -0.97
C THR A 341 11.12 -49.62 0.00
N GLY A 342 12.39 -49.44 -0.39
CA GLY A 342 13.57 -49.85 0.36
C GLY A 342 13.90 -51.35 0.18
N LYS A 343 13.23 -52.08 -0.72
CA LYS A 343 13.52 -53.47 -1.02
C LYS A 343 14.81 -53.55 -1.84
N GLN A 344 15.71 -54.38 -1.41
CA GLN A 344 16.96 -54.67 -2.10
C GLN A 344 16.71 -55.47 -3.38
N VAL A 345 17.13 -54.92 -4.53
CA VAL A 345 17.00 -55.56 -5.83
C VAL A 345 18.34 -56.06 -6.37
N TYR A 346 19.46 -55.55 -5.88
CA TYR A 346 20.81 -56.00 -6.17
C TYR A 346 21.74 -55.72 -4.97
N ALA A 347 22.71 -56.59 -4.71
CA ALA A 347 23.77 -56.32 -3.75
C ALA A 347 25.07 -57.01 -4.17
N THR A 348 26.18 -56.40 -3.78
CA THR A 348 27.51 -56.98 -3.88
C THR A 348 28.44 -56.42 -2.82
N GLN A 349 29.41 -57.23 -2.40
CA GLN A 349 30.49 -56.85 -1.50
C GLN A 349 31.84 -57.10 -2.18
N SER A 350 32.73 -56.15 -2.10
CA SER A 350 34.05 -56.27 -2.70
C SER A 350 35.00 -55.20 -2.12
N VAL A 351 36.22 -55.20 -2.65
CA VAL A 351 37.25 -54.20 -2.33
C VAL A 351 37.36 -53.26 -3.52
N ALA A 352 37.25 -51.97 -3.31
CA ALA A 352 37.51 -50.95 -4.29
C ALA A 352 38.95 -50.38 -4.17
N ALA A 353 39.58 -50.09 -5.27
CA ALA A 353 40.67 -49.14 -5.37
C ALA A 353 40.14 -47.86 -6.04
N GLU A 354 40.81 -46.76 -5.85
CA GLU A 354 40.41 -45.49 -6.49
C GLU A 354 40.31 -45.68 -8.02
N GLY A 355 39.19 -45.24 -8.60
CA GLY A 355 38.88 -45.43 -10.02
C GLY A 355 38.28 -46.78 -10.40
N THR A 356 38.09 -47.70 -9.42
CA THR A 356 37.41 -48.97 -9.69
C THR A 356 35.99 -48.73 -10.16
N MET A 357 35.60 -49.35 -11.28
CA MET A 357 34.25 -49.29 -11.82
C MET A 357 33.53 -50.62 -11.63
N LEU A 358 32.34 -50.54 -11.00
CA LEU A 358 31.39 -51.65 -10.92
C LEU A 358 30.23 -51.37 -11.91
N THR A 359 29.94 -52.37 -12.77
CA THR A 359 28.80 -52.32 -13.68
C THR A 359 27.67 -53.19 -13.16
N ILE A 360 26.51 -52.62 -12.94
CA ILE A 360 25.29 -53.29 -12.52
C ILE A 360 24.37 -53.41 -13.75
N ASN A 361 24.00 -54.65 -14.12
CA ASN A 361 23.03 -54.88 -15.14
C ASN A 361 21.64 -54.59 -14.62
N VAL A 362 20.98 -53.57 -15.18
CA VAL A 362 19.63 -53.12 -14.84
C VAL A 362 18.60 -53.48 -15.92
N LYS A 363 19.03 -54.21 -16.97
CA LYS A 363 18.16 -54.64 -18.06
C LYS A 363 17.04 -55.54 -17.52
N GLY A 364 15.81 -55.19 -17.83
CA GLY A 364 14.63 -55.93 -17.36
C GLY A 364 14.14 -55.54 -15.95
N MET A 365 14.78 -54.61 -15.27
CA MET A 365 14.20 -53.94 -14.11
C MET A 365 13.04 -53.07 -14.50
N HIS A 366 12.07 -52.89 -13.61
CA HIS A 366 10.96 -51.95 -13.87
C HIS A 366 11.49 -50.52 -13.97
N SER A 367 10.99 -49.80 -14.97
CA SER A 367 11.30 -48.38 -15.08
C SER A 367 10.82 -47.63 -13.85
N GLY A 368 11.70 -46.85 -13.25
CA GLY A 368 11.37 -46.12 -12.02
C GLY A 368 12.60 -45.59 -11.28
N LEU A 369 12.33 -45.16 -10.06
CA LEU A 369 13.31 -44.57 -9.16
C LEU A 369 13.95 -45.71 -8.28
N TYR A 370 15.28 -45.68 -8.17
CA TYR A 370 16.04 -46.56 -7.33
C TYR A 370 17.09 -45.77 -6.51
N PHE A 371 17.65 -46.42 -5.49
CA PHE A 371 18.70 -45.82 -4.67
C PHE A 371 19.90 -46.77 -4.63
N VAL A 372 21.07 -46.25 -5.05
CA VAL A 372 22.35 -46.93 -4.85
C VAL A 372 22.86 -46.55 -3.45
N LYS A 373 23.01 -47.52 -2.57
CA LYS A 373 23.56 -47.36 -1.23
C LYS A 373 24.92 -48.10 -1.17
N VAL A 374 25.96 -47.37 -0.78
CA VAL A 374 27.32 -47.89 -0.60
C VAL A 374 27.71 -47.68 0.86
N ILE A 375 28.14 -48.74 1.52
CA ILE A 375 28.64 -48.73 2.89
C ILE A 375 30.10 -49.12 2.88
N SER A 376 30.97 -48.31 3.48
CA SER A 376 32.40 -48.60 3.64
C SER A 376 32.86 -48.14 5.01
N GLY A 377 33.20 -49.08 5.88
CA GLY A 377 33.45 -48.84 7.30
C GLY A 377 32.22 -48.20 7.98
N ASP A 378 32.42 -47.10 8.68
CA ASP A 378 31.36 -46.37 9.39
C ASP A 378 30.60 -45.38 8.47
N LYS A 379 30.93 -45.31 7.18
CA LYS A 379 30.31 -44.38 6.21
C LYS A 379 29.26 -45.08 5.35
N ALA A 380 28.16 -44.41 5.11
CA ALA A 380 27.12 -44.84 4.18
C ALA A 380 26.79 -43.72 3.22
N ILE A 381 26.83 -44.00 1.93
CA ILE A 381 26.52 -43.05 0.82
C ILE A 381 25.29 -43.57 0.10
N THR A 382 24.28 -42.71 -0.11
CA THR A 382 23.11 -43.06 -0.90
C THR A 382 22.96 -42.08 -2.05
N ARG A 383 22.72 -42.61 -3.26
CA ARG A 383 22.48 -41.82 -4.48
C ARG A 383 21.22 -42.31 -5.18
N LYS A 384 20.43 -41.35 -5.60
CA LYS A 384 19.21 -41.58 -6.37
C LYS A 384 19.58 -41.87 -7.83
N VAL A 385 18.98 -42.87 -8.46
CA VAL A 385 19.17 -43.23 -9.84
C VAL A 385 17.82 -43.52 -10.50
N VAL A 386 17.72 -43.27 -11.80
CA VAL A 386 16.52 -43.57 -12.61
C VAL A 386 16.87 -44.71 -13.57
N VAL A 387 16.05 -45.75 -13.61
CA VAL A 387 16.08 -46.83 -14.59
C VAL A 387 14.94 -46.67 -15.58
N ARG A 388 15.16 -46.86 -16.88
CA ARG A 388 14.17 -46.76 -17.94
C ARG A 388 13.99 -48.08 -18.68
#